data_42efe61bcc904424c1804f36a1229992
#
_entry.id   42efe61bcc904424c1804f36a1229992
#
_cell.length_a   1.000
_cell.length_b   1.000
_cell.length_c   1.000
_cell.angle_alpha   90.00
_cell.angle_beta   90.00
_cell.angle_gamma   90.00
#
_symmetry.space_group_name_H-M   'P 1'
#
loop_
_entity.id
_entity.type
_entity.pdbx_description
1 polymer ?
#
loop_
_entity_poly.entity_id
_entity_poly.type
_entity_poly.pdbx_seq_one_letter_code
_entity_poly.pdbx_strand_id
1 'polypeptide(L)'
;MDSDRYSIHFSPLQGYTDRIYRNAFAHYFGGVEVYYTPFIRVEKGALRKRDLRDIEPETNTVADLIPQILPGSADEFRLLTDAVGGKGYRQIDINL
;
A
#
# COMPACT_ATOMS: atom_id res chain seq x y z
N MET A 1 6.29 3.07 25.52
CA MET A 1 7.23 2.77 24.45
C MET A 1 7.90 4.07 24.01
N ASP A 2 9.19 4.05 23.91
CA ASP A 2 9.94 5.22 23.50
C ASP A 2 10.03 5.25 21.98
N SER A 3 9.28 6.15 21.34
CA SER A 3 9.21 6.26 19.89
C SER A 3 10.53 6.72 19.26
N ASP A 4 11.49 7.22 20.06
CA ASP A 4 12.79 7.67 19.56
C ASP A 4 13.73 6.51 19.24
N ARG A 5 13.42 5.30 19.70
CA ARG A 5 14.30 4.14 19.56
C ARG A 5 14.07 3.31 18.34
N TYR A 6 12.84 3.24 17.86
CA TYR A 6 12.48 2.45 16.69
C TYR A 6 11.17 2.94 16.10
N SER A 7 10.98 2.62 14.83
CA SER A 7 9.71 2.85 14.14
C SER A 7 8.98 1.53 13.94
N ILE A 8 7.66 1.59 13.99
CA ILE A 8 6.81 0.42 13.77
C ILE A 8 6.11 0.57 12.44
N HIS A 9 6.29 -0.43 11.58
CA HIS A 9 5.67 -0.49 10.27
C HIS A 9 4.66 -1.63 10.24
N PHE A 10 3.52 -1.36 9.64
CA PHE A 10 2.44 -2.33 9.51
C PHE A 10 2.64 -3.13 8.21
N SER A 11 3.06 -4.38 8.33
CA SER A 11 3.29 -5.25 7.19
C SER A 11 1.97 -5.72 6.58
N PRO A 12 1.91 -5.87 5.26
CA PRO A 12 0.68 -6.31 4.62
C PRO A 12 0.47 -7.82 4.75
N LEU A 13 -0.79 -8.22 4.80
CA LEU A 13 -1.19 -9.61 4.71
C LEU A 13 -2.23 -9.71 3.59
N GLN A 14 -1.85 -10.36 2.50
CA GLN A 14 -2.68 -10.42 1.30
C GLN A 14 -4.06 -11.02 1.61
N GLY A 15 -5.10 -10.33 1.16
CA GLY A 15 -6.48 -10.75 1.38
C GLY A 15 -7.10 -10.26 2.70
N TYR A 16 -6.30 -9.67 3.60
CA TYR A 16 -6.80 -9.26 4.92
C TYR A 16 -6.58 -7.77 5.21
N THR A 17 -5.41 -7.22 4.88
CA THR A 17 -5.05 -5.86 5.30
C THR A 17 -5.35 -4.82 4.23
N ASP A 18 -6.60 -4.80 3.76
CA ASP A 18 -7.08 -3.77 2.84
C ASP A 18 -7.28 -2.43 3.57
N ARG A 19 -7.75 -1.41 2.83
CA ARG A 19 -7.92 -0.07 3.38
C ARG A 19 -8.90 -0.06 4.57
N ILE A 20 -9.93 -0.89 4.51
CA ILE A 20 -10.92 -0.96 5.59
C ILE A 20 -10.26 -1.47 6.86
N TYR A 21 -9.48 -2.54 6.76
CA TYR A 21 -8.75 -3.09 7.90
C TYR A 21 -7.72 -2.09 8.42
N ARG A 22 -6.92 -1.52 7.53
CA ARG A 22 -5.86 -0.56 7.92
C ARG A 22 -6.45 0.65 8.62
N ASN A 23 -7.52 1.22 8.08
CA ASN A 23 -8.18 2.39 8.67
C ASN A 23 -8.75 2.06 10.05
N ALA A 24 -9.39 0.89 10.19
CA ALA A 24 -9.92 0.44 11.46
C ALA A 24 -8.80 0.22 12.49
N PHE A 25 -7.72 -0.44 12.08
CA PHE A 25 -6.57 -0.68 12.94
C PHE A 25 -5.98 0.65 13.43
N ALA A 26 -5.77 1.60 12.53
CA ALA A 26 -5.22 2.91 12.89
C ALA A 26 -6.15 3.70 13.80
N HIS A 27 -7.45 3.51 13.67
CA HIS A 27 -8.42 4.18 14.53
C HIS A 27 -8.34 3.70 15.98
N TYR A 28 -8.13 2.40 16.19
CA TYR A 28 -8.12 1.81 17.54
C TYR A 28 -6.72 1.68 18.14
N PHE A 29 -5.69 1.63 17.33
CA PHE A 29 -4.32 1.39 17.81
C PHE A 29 -3.38 2.46 17.27
N GLY A 30 -2.64 3.10 18.17
CA GLY A 30 -1.62 4.06 17.79
C GLY A 30 -0.24 3.43 17.66
N GLY A 31 0.76 4.24 17.32
CA GLY A 31 2.16 3.84 17.35
C GLY A 31 2.71 3.27 16.05
N VAL A 32 1.88 3.03 15.04
CA VAL A 32 2.34 2.60 13.73
C VAL A 32 2.62 3.82 12.86
N GLU A 33 3.83 3.94 12.35
CA GLU A 33 4.24 5.09 11.54
C GLU A 33 3.96 4.91 10.06
N VAL A 34 4.12 3.69 9.54
CA VAL A 34 3.98 3.40 8.12
C VAL A 34 3.14 2.16 7.91
N TYR A 35 2.22 2.26 6.97
CA TYR A 35 1.37 1.14 6.54
C TYR A 35 1.71 0.76 5.11
N TYR A 36 1.84 -0.54 4.84
CA TYR A 36 2.07 -1.06 3.50
C TYR A 36 0.80 -1.73 3.00
N THR A 37 0.49 -1.57 1.71
CA THR A 37 -0.66 -2.25 1.13
C THR A 37 -0.31 -3.69 0.78
N PRO A 38 -1.31 -4.58 0.69
CA PRO A 38 -1.13 -5.85 -0.02
C PRO A 38 -0.66 -5.56 -1.45
N PHE A 39 0.01 -6.54 -2.07
CA PHE A 39 0.62 -6.29 -3.37
C PHE A 39 -0.43 -5.99 -4.46
N ILE A 40 -0.06 -5.03 -5.30
CA ILE A 40 -0.81 -4.63 -6.49
C ILE A 40 -0.12 -5.28 -7.67
N ARG A 41 -0.89 -5.94 -8.51
CA ARG A 41 -0.32 -6.63 -9.68
C ARG A 41 -1.13 -6.37 -10.94
N VAL A 42 -0.49 -6.64 -12.07
CA VAL A 42 -1.16 -6.63 -13.36
C VAL A 42 -1.82 -7.98 -13.59
N GLU A 43 -3.07 -7.96 -14.03
CA GLU A 43 -3.83 -9.15 -14.38
C GLU A 43 -4.50 -8.92 -15.72
N LYS A 44 -4.22 -9.78 -16.69
CA LYS A 44 -4.75 -9.67 -18.06
C LYS A 44 -4.45 -8.30 -18.68
N GLY A 45 -3.25 -7.80 -18.49
CA GLY A 45 -2.78 -6.55 -19.09
C GLY A 45 -3.24 -5.27 -18.39
N ALA A 46 -3.93 -5.36 -17.27
CA ALA A 46 -4.42 -4.18 -16.55
C ALA A 46 -4.33 -4.37 -15.04
N LEU A 47 -4.33 -3.27 -14.30
CA LEU A 47 -4.41 -3.32 -12.85
C LEU A 47 -5.82 -3.71 -12.41
N ARG A 48 -5.92 -4.49 -11.32
CA ARG A 48 -7.21 -4.88 -10.78
C ARG A 48 -7.90 -3.67 -10.14
N LYS A 49 -9.19 -3.53 -10.38
CA LYS A 49 -9.97 -2.41 -9.82
C LYS A 49 -9.95 -2.39 -8.31
N ARG A 50 -9.98 -3.56 -7.66
CA ARG A 50 -9.93 -3.64 -6.20
C ARG A 50 -8.61 -3.10 -5.64
N ASP A 51 -7.50 -3.33 -6.34
CA ASP A 51 -6.19 -2.83 -5.93
C ASP A 51 -6.14 -1.31 -6.04
N LEU A 52 -6.69 -0.76 -7.13
CA LEU A 52 -6.76 0.68 -7.31
C LEU A 52 -7.63 1.35 -6.25
N ARG A 53 -8.76 0.75 -5.89
CA ARG A 53 -9.60 1.26 -4.81
C ARG A 53 -8.88 1.22 -3.46
N ASP A 54 -8.09 0.19 -3.24
CA ASP A 54 -7.38 0.00 -1.99
C ASP A 54 -6.35 1.10 -1.72
N ILE A 55 -5.82 1.71 -2.77
CA ILE A 55 -4.82 2.78 -2.66
C ILE A 55 -5.40 4.17 -2.95
N GLU A 56 -6.71 4.31 -3.06
CA GLU A 56 -7.33 5.62 -3.28
C GLU A 56 -7.06 6.54 -2.09
N PRO A 57 -6.35 7.68 -2.30
CA PRO A 57 -5.97 8.54 -1.17
C PRO A 57 -7.15 9.05 -0.35
N GLU A 58 -8.27 9.31 -1.00
CA GLU A 58 -9.44 9.88 -0.34
C GLU A 58 -10.09 8.94 0.66
N THR A 59 -9.88 7.63 0.51
CA THR A 59 -10.49 6.62 1.36
C THR A 59 -9.51 5.93 2.30
N ASN A 60 -8.24 6.38 2.29
CA ASN A 60 -7.22 5.91 3.22
C ASN A 60 -6.97 6.97 4.27
N THR A 61 -7.22 6.64 5.53
CA THR A 61 -7.08 7.59 6.65
C THR A 61 -5.76 7.43 7.40
N VAL A 62 -4.95 6.45 7.04
CA VAL A 62 -3.64 6.27 7.66
C VAL A 62 -2.67 7.36 7.19
N ALA A 63 -1.79 7.81 8.10
CA ALA A 63 -0.93 8.96 7.82
C ALA A 63 0.08 8.67 6.70
N ASP A 64 0.77 7.54 6.78
CA ASP A 64 1.78 7.16 5.79
C ASP A 64 1.44 5.80 5.21
N LEU A 65 1.03 5.80 3.95
CA LEU A 65 0.70 4.59 3.21
C LEU A 65 1.70 4.41 2.08
N ILE A 66 2.33 3.25 2.03
CA ILE A 66 3.26 2.89 0.96
C ILE A 66 2.65 1.74 0.17
N PRO A 67 2.23 1.98 -1.08
CA PRO A 67 1.73 0.91 -1.92
C PRO A 67 2.83 -0.11 -2.25
N GLN A 68 2.48 -1.39 -2.19
CA GLN A 68 3.38 -2.47 -2.57
C GLN A 68 2.98 -3.00 -3.94
N ILE A 69 3.95 -3.19 -4.81
CA ILE A 69 3.71 -3.70 -6.17
C ILE A 69 4.42 -5.05 -6.37
N LEU A 70 3.83 -5.89 -7.21
CA LEU A 70 4.39 -7.19 -7.60
C LEU A 70 4.50 -7.25 -9.12
N PRO A 71 5.58 -6.68 -9.71
CA PRO A 71 5.76 -6.71 -11.16
C PRO A 71 6.32 -8.05 -11.63
N GLY A 72 5.77 -8.56 -12.73
CA GLY A 72 6.27 -9.77 -13.37
C GLY A 72 7.21 -9.48 -14.54
N SER A 73 7.36 -8.22 -14.94
CA SER A 73 8.21 -7.80 -16.04
C SER A 73 8.54 -6.33 -15.93
N ALA A 74 9.46 -5.85 -16.77
CA ALA A 74 9.79 -4.42 -16.83
C ALA A 74 8.60 -3.58 -17.29
N ASP A 75 7.80 -4.09 -18.22
CA ASP A 75 6.62 -3.37 -18.70
C ASP A 75 5.57 -3.27 -17.59
N GLU A 76 5.35 -4.33 -16.83
CA GLU A 76 4.45 -4.30 -15.68
C GLU A 76 4.95 -3.36 -14.59
N PHE A 77 6.25 -3.36 -14.34
CA PHE A 77 6.85 -2.43 -13.38
C PHE A 77 6.52 -0.98 -13.76
N ARG A 78 6.68 -0.62 -15.03
CA ARG A 78 6.37 0.73 -15.50
C ARG A 78 4.89 1.04 -15.35
N LEU A 79 4.03 0.12 -15.75
CA LEU A 79 2.58 0.30 -15.64
C LEU A 79 2.16 0.52 -14.18
N LEU A 80 2.69 -0.30 -13.28
CA LEU A 80 2.37 -0.22 -11.85
C LEU A 80 2.88 1.08 -11.22
N THR A 81 4.13 1.46 -11.52
CA THR A 81 4.71 2.69 -10.96
C THR A 81 4.00 3.93 -11.49
N ASP A 82 3.61 3.94 -12.76
CA ASP A 82 2.85 5.06 -13.33
C ASP A 82 1.48 5.19 -12.67
N ALA A 83 0.79 4.08 -12.45
CA ALA A 83 -0.53 4.08 -11.82
C ALA A 83 -0.47 4.57 -10.37
N VAL A 84 0.49 4.07 -9.60
CA VAL A 84 0.68 4.47 -8.20
C VAL A 84 1.13 5.92 -8.11
N GLY A 85 2.09 6.32 -8.91
CA GLY A 85 2.58 7.69 -8.95
C GLY A 85 1.50 8.67 -9.38
N GLY A 86 0.61 8.28 -10.28
CA GLY A 86 -0.51 9.10 -10.71
C GLY A 86 -1.51 9.41 -9.62
N LYS A 87 -1.54 8.62 -8.54
CA LYS A 87 -2.37 8.91 -7.38
C LYS A 87 -1.66 9.76 -6.32
N GLY A 88 -0.44 10.17 -6.58
CA GLY A 88 0.32 11.08 -5.71
C GLY A 88 1.28 10.40 -4.75
N TYR A 89 1.39 9.08 -4.78
CA TYR A 89 2.35 8.37 -3.93
C TYR A 89 3.77 8.58 -4.44
N ARG A 90 4.71 8.78 -3.50
CA ARG A 90 6.12 9.01 -3.82
C ARG A 90 7.02 7.85 -3.41
N GLN A 91 6.48 6.91 -2.66
CA GLN A 91 7.20 5.73 -2.21
C GLN A 91 6.46 4.48 -2.62
N ILE A 92 7.21 3.49 -3.06
CA ILE A 92 6.66 2.22 -3.52
C ILE A 92 7.54 1.12 -2.93
N ASP A 93 6.90 0.08 -2.41
CA ASP A 93 7.57 -1.12 -1.96
C ASP A 93 7.47 -2.18 -3.05
N ILE A 94 8.57 -2.87 -3.33
CA ILE A 94 8.60 -3.87 -4.40
C ILE A 94 8.65 -5.25 -3.78
N ASN A 95 7.65 -6.06 -4.11
CA ASN A 95 7.62 -7.46 -3.72
C ASN A 95 8.26 -8.27 -4.84
N LEU A 96 9.28 -9.01 -4.52
CA LEU A 96 9.97 -9.89 -5.46
C LEU A 96 9.53 -11.38 -5.23
#